data_b6752459a87e6ce76c4ee5edfe8ed49f
#
_entry.id   b6752459a87e6ce76c4ee5edfe8ed49f
#
_cell.length_a   1.000
_cell.length_b   1.000
_cell.length_c   1.000
_cell.angle_alpha   90.00
_cell.angle_beta   90.00
_cell.angle_gamma   90.00
#
_symmetry.space_group_name_H-M   'P 1'
#
loop_
_entity.id
_entity.type
_entity.pdbx_description
1 polymer ?
#
loop_
_entity_poly.entity_id
_entity_poly.type
_entity_poly.pdbx_seq_one_letter_code
_entity_poly.pdbx_strand_id
1 'polypeptide(L)'
;MNEWIDELNDLAAAGEPAVLVTVAGIRGSAPREIGAKMIVTARETIGTIGGGQLEYQSTRIAVGMLDDDQLALRSFPLGSSMGQCCGGVVEILFEPLVGETPAWLRDLRALHGQKEPAVVVTRISRSAPSKFVATADQVFGIEEAEADPAMVASARAILAGTPEARRNVQELYEPVVVPDLNIAVFGAGHVGASVVAALSGLDCNIRWIDNRRKMFRNVPGNVRTIEADEPALEVAAMPPASYYLVMTHSHSIDFDICERILRREDARYCGLIGSLSKRRRFEQRFRQQGMPQAIIDSLVCPIGVDGISGKKPAEIAVAAAAEILKTRERAADVAVAEYPDNVHPIGR
;
A
#
# COMPACT_ATOMS: atom_id res chain seq x y z
N MET A 1 5.37 0.62 -0.66
CA MET A 1 5.31 -0.42 -1.72
C MET A 1 5.84 0.05 -3.07
N ASN A 2 5.84 1.34 -3.36
CA ASN A 2 6.33 1.90 -4.64
C ASN A 2 7.75 2.52 -4.56
N GLU A 3 8.50 2.23 -3.49
CA GLU A 3 9.88 2.70 -3.29
C GLU A 3 10.82 2.29 -4.44
N TRP A 4 10.49 1.17 -5.10
CA TRP A 4 11.23 0.69 -6.27
C TRP A 4 11.29 1.73 -7.42
N ILE A 5 10.30 2.65 -7.50
CA ILE A 5 10.26 3.69 -8.52
C ILE A 5 11.40 4.67 -8.32
N ASP A 6 11.57 5.16 -7.10
CA ASP A 6 12.64 6.11 -6.77
C ASP A 6 14.01 5.45 -6.86
N GLU A 7 14.16 4.26 -6.26
CA GLU A 7 15.41 3.48 -6.29
C GLU A 7 15.87 3.19 -7.73
N LEU A 8 14.94 2.71 -8.59
CA LEU A 8 15.28 2.40 -9.97
C LEU A 8 15.62 3.65 -10.81
N ASN A 9 14.93 4.77 -10.55
CA ASN A 9 15.28 6.06 -11.18
C ASN A 9 16.65 6.55 -10.74
N ASP A 10 16.97 6.44 -9.46
CA ASP A 10 18.25 6.91 -8.92
C ASP A 10 19.42 6.07 -9.44
N LEU A 11 19.26 4.74 -9.55
CA LEU A 11 20.24 3.84 -10.18
C LEU A 11 20.44 4.20 -11.67
N ALA A 12 19.34 4.35 -12.42
CA ALA A 12 19.42 4.73 -13.83
C ALA A 12 20.06 6.11 -14.04
N ALA A 13 19.74 7.08 -13.19
CA ALA A 13 20.37 8.42 -13.25
C ALA A 13 21.86 8.38 -12.91
N ALA A 14 22.29 7.45 -12.06
CA ALA A 14 23.70 7.21 -11.75
C ALA A 14 24.43 6.42 -12.83
N GLY A 15 23.73 5.90 -13.85
CA GLY A 15 24.28 5.04 -14.88
C GLY A 15 24.66 3.65 -14.34
N GLU A 16 24.10 3.23 -13.21
CA GLU A 16 24.34 1.92 -12.62
C GLU A 16 23.40 0.88 -13.25
N PRO A 17 23.94 -0.18 -13.91
CA PRO A 17 23.12 -1.22 -14.48
C PRO A 17 22.30 -1.95 -13.43
N ALA A 18 21.02 -2.15 -13.73
CA ALA A 18 20.11 -2.85 -12.85
C ALA A 18 19.15 -3.75 -13.64
N VAL A 19 18.62 -4.79 -13.01
CA VAL A 19 17.55 -5.62 -13.54
C VAL A 19 16.35 -5.51 -12.62
N LEU A 20 15.23 -5.02 -13.16
CA LEU A 20 13.94 -5.06 -12.48
C LEU A 20 13.36 -6.47 -12.61
N VAL A 21 13.14 -7.13 -11.48
CA VAL A 21 12.61 -8.49 -11.40
C VAL A 21 11.21 -8.43 -10.83
N THR A 22 10.22 -8.87 -11.61
CA THR A 22 8.81 -8.74 -11.26
C THR A 22 8.11 -10.10 -11.26
N VAL A 23 7.29 -10.37 -10.23
CA VAL A 23 6.33 -11.49 -10.26
C VAL A 23 5.25 -11.15 -11.29
N ALA A 24 5.33 -11.76 -12.47
CA ALA A 24 4.45 -11.46 -13.59
C ALA A 24 3.24 -12.38 -13.68
N GLY A 25 3.28 -13.56 -13.08
CA GLY A 25 2.16 -14.49 -13.10
C GLY A 25 2.27 -15.56 -12.02
N ILE A 26 1.12 -16.07 -11.58
CA ILE A 26 1.01 -17.07 -10.52
C ILE A 26 -0.04 -18.10 -10.93
N ARG A 27 0.29 -19.37 -10.74
CA ARG A 27 -0.66 -20.49 -10.82
C ARG A 27 -0.52 -21.35 -9.56
N GLY A 28 -1.59 -21.47 -8.79
CA GLY A 28 -1.55 -22.11 -7.48
C GLY A 28 -1.00 -21.19 -6.38
N SER A 29 -0.42 -21.77 -5.33
CA SER A 29 0.10 -21.01 -4.17
C SER A 29 1.48 -20.44 -4.45
N ALA A 30 1.68 -19.17 -4.15
CA ALA A 30 2.95 -18.45 -4.30
C ALA A 30 3.27 -17.62 -3.04
N PRO A 31 4.55 -17.30 -2.78
CA PRO A 31 4.96 -16.53 -1.60
C PRO A 31 4.60 -15.04 -1.69
N ARG A 32 4.44 -14.49 -2.90
CA ARG A 32 4.09 -13.09 -3.15
C ARG A 32 3.07 -12.98 -4.28
N GLU A 33 2.38 -11.89 -4.31
CA GLU A 33 1.39 -11.47 -5.30
C GLU A 33 2.01 -11.09 -6.66
N ILE A 34 1.19 -11.03 -7.72
CA ILE A 34 1.59 -10.44 -9.02
C ILE A 34 1.92 -8.97 -8.79
N GLY A 35 3.00 -8.48 -9.42
CA GLY A 35 3.50 -7.11 -9.25
C GLY A 35 4.53 -6.97 -8.15
N ALA A 36 4.77 -7.98 -7.29
CA ALA A 36 5.87 -7.96 -6.35
C ALA A 36 7.22 -7.85 -7.08
N LYS A 37 8.12 -6.99 -6.56
CA LYS A 37 9.34 -6.61 -7.25
C LYS A 37 10.58 -6.69 -6.38
N MET A 38 11.71 -6.92 -7.05
CA MET A 38 13.04 -6.63 -6.53
C MET A 38 13.90 -6.02 -7.64
N ILE A 39 14.87 -5.20 -7.26
CA ILE A 39 15.90 -4.65 -8.14
C ILE A 39 17.21 -5.36 -7.83
N VAL A 40 17.87 -5.82 -8.85
CA VAL A 40 19.17 -6.50 -8.72
C VAL A 40 20.23 -5.69 -9.42
N THR A 41 21.28 -5.33 -8.69
CA THR A 41 22.49 -4.68 -9.21
C THR A 41 23.69 -5.64 -9.08
N ALA A 42 24.86 -5.22 -9.51
CA ALA A 42 26.10 -5.98 -9.29
C ALA A 42 26.49 -6.09 -7.81
N ARG A 43 25.94 -5.21 -6.94
CA ARG A 43 26.36 -5.08 -5.53
C ARG A 43 25.33 -5.60 -4.55
N GLU A 44 24.06 -5.39 -4.84
CA GLU A 44 22.96 -5.66 -3.88
C GLU A 44 21.65 -6.00 -4.57
N THR A 45 20.71 -6.48 -3.76
CA THR A 45 19.32 -6.69 -4.15
C THR A 45 18.43 -5.85 -3.25
N ILE A 46 17.54 -5.04 -3.84
CA ILE A 46 16.60 -4.15 -3.15
C ILE A 46 15.19 -4.68 -3.37
N GLY A 47 14.40 -4.82 -2.31
CA GLY A 47 13.07 -5.42 -2.36
C GLY A 47 13.07 -6.94 -2.29
N THR A 48 11.94 -7.58 -2.59
CA THR A 48 11.78 -9.05 -2.50
C THR A 48 10.62 -9.57 -3.33
N ILE A 49 10.82 -10.73 -3.93
CA ILE A 49 9.79 -11.51 -4.64
C ILE A 49 9.34 -12.74 -3.85
N GLY A 50 9.66 -12.81 -2.56
CA GLY A 50 9.19 -13.84 -1.64
C GLY A 50 10.28 -14.69 -0.98
N GLY A 51 11.55 -14.37 -1.19
CA GLY A 51 12.69 -15.01 -0.53
C GLY A 51 13.02 -16.44 -1.01
N GLY A 52 13.92 -17.07 -0.27
CA GLY A 52 14.28 -18.48 -0.49
C GLY A 52 14.93 -18.76 -1.83
N GLN A 53 14.71 -19.99 -2.34
CA GLN A 53 15.32 -20.46 -3.59
C GLN A 53 14.83 -19.71 -4.83
N LEU A 54 13.57 -19.26 -4.83
CA LEU A 54 13.03 -18.48 -5.94
C LEU A 54 13.83 -17.19 -6.12
N GLU A 55 14.01 -16.44 -5.04
CA GLU A 55 14.74 -15.17 -5.04
C GLU A 55 16.22 -15.38 -5.35
N TYR A 56 16.85 -16.39 -4.74
CA TYR A 56 18.24 -16.74 -5.00
C TYR A 56 18.51 -17.07 -6.48
N GLN A 57 17.67 -17.91 -7.12
CA GLN A 57 17.80 -18.25 -8.53
C GLN A 57 17.53 -17.05 -9.43
N SER A 58 16.51 -16.25 -9.10
CA SER A 58 16.17 -15.05 -9.85
C SER A 58 17.29 -14.01 -9.78
N THR A 59 17.91 -13.82 -8.60
CA THR A 59 19.07 -12.94 -8.46
C THR A 59 20.24 -13.39 -9.32
N ARG A 60 20.55 -14.69 -9.37
CA ARG A 60 21.62 -15.19 -10.23
C ARG A 60 21.36 -14.99 -11.71
N ILE A 61 20.13 -15.17 -12.16
CA ILE A 61 19.72 -14.88 -13.54
C ILE A 61 19.87 -13.39 -13.82
N ALA A 62 19.35 -12.54 -12.96
CA ALA A 62 19.38 -11.10 -13.09
C ALA A 62 20.83 -10.56 -13.15
N VAL A 63 21.73 -11.04 -12.28
CA VAL A 63 23.15 -10.67 -12.34
C VAL A 63 23.77 -11.02 -13.70
N GLY A 64 23.39 -12.17 -14.30
CA GLY A 64 23.85 -12.56 -15.64
C GLY A 64 23.24 -11.71 -16.78
N MET A 65 22.26 -10.85 -16.48
CA MET A 65 21.56 -10.00 -17.46
C MET A 65 21.90 -8.50 -17.29
N LEU A 66 22.83 -8.13 -16.40
CA LEU A 66 23.15 -6.71 -16.15
C LEU A 66 23.71 -5.99 -17.37
N ASP A 67 24.31 -6.71 -18.30
CA ASP A 67 24.84 -6.19 -19.58
C ASP A 67 23.92 -6.52 -20.78
N ASP A 68 22.73 -7.09 -20.52
CA ASP A 68 21.76 -7.44 -21.55
C ASP A 68 20.78 -6.29 -21.79
N ASP A 69 20.18 -6.23 -22.97
CA ASP A 69 19.14 -5.25 -23.32
C ASP A 69 17.76 -5.88 -23.54
N GLN A 70 17.67 -7.22 -23.40
CA GLN A 70 16.46 -7.96 -23.69
C GLN A 70 15.72 -8.42 -22.43
N LEU A 71 14.43 -8.15 -22.38
CA LEU A 71 13.58 -8.71 -21.33
C LEU A 71 13.46 -10.24 -21.46
N ALA A 72 13.31 -10.93 -20.34
CA ALA A 72 13.10 -12.37 -20.28
C ALA A 72 11.97 -12.74 -19.32
N LEU A 73 11.09 -13.63 -19.76
CA LEU A 73 10.10 -14.25 -18.89
C LEU A 73 10.53 -15.70 -18.59
N ARG A 74 10.55 -16.07 -17.29
CA ARG A 74 10.93 -17.39 -16.80
C ARG A 74 9.86 -17.97 -15.88
N SER A 75 9.57 -19.26 -16.02
CA SER A 75 8.65 -19.98 -15.14
C SER A 75 9.43 -20.80 -14.10
N PHE A 76 9.01 -20.69 -12.84
CA PHE A 76 9.59 -21.39 -11.70
C PHE A 76 8.52 -22.25 -11.04
N PRO A 77 8.59 -23.59 -11.18
CA PRO A 77 7.72 -24.48 -10.41
C PRO A 77 8.17 -24.53 -8.95
N LEU A 78 7.28 -24.08 -8.05
CA LEU A 78 7.51 -24.07 -6.61
C LEU A 78 7.15 -25.45 -6.04
N GLY A 79 8.07 -26.37 -6.06
CA GLY A 79 7.83 -27.73 -5.54
C GLY A 79 8.97 -28.19 -4.65
N SER A 80 8.96 -29.46 -4.29
CA SER A 80 10.00 -30.10 -3.46
C SER A 80 11.41 -29.93 -4.03
N SER A 81 11.55 -29.78 -5.36
CA SER A 81 12.83 -29.46 -6.03
C SER A 81 13.37 -28.08 -5.72
N MET A 82 12.52 -27.16 -5.26
CA MET A 82 12.90 -25.78 -4.84
C MET A 82 12.96 -25.65 -3.31
N GLY A 83 12.78 -26.74 -2.56
CA GLY A 83 12.75 -26.70 -1.09
C GLY A 83 11.62 -25.84 -0.51
N GLN A 84 10.54 -25.60 -1.29
CA GLN A 84 9.39 -24.82 -0.87
C GLN A 84 8.16 -25.70 -0.72
N CYS A 85 7.34 -25.43 0.29
CA CYS A 85 6.07 -26.12 0.53
C CYS A 85 4.93 -25.64 -0.38
N CYS A 86 5.14 -24.53 -1.13
CA CYS A 86 4.16 -23.99 -2.07
C CYS A 86 4.20 -24.80 -3.37
N GLY A 87 3.08 -25.47 -3.74
CA GLY A 87 2.99 -26.31 -4.94
C GLY A 87 2.61 -25.56 -6.22
N GLY A 88 2.80 -24.22 -6.29
CA GLY A 88 2.43 -23.41 -7.44
C GLY A 88 3.51 -23.25 -8.50
N VAL A 89 3.21 -22.46 -9.53
CA VAL A 89 4.16 -22.00 -10.54
C VAL A 89 4.14 -20.48 -10.56
N VAL A 90 5.32 -19.87 -10.48
CA VAL A 90 5.49 -18.42 -10.56
C VAL A 90 6.22 -18.08 -11.86
N GLU A 91 5.73 -17.07 -12.56
CA GLU A 91 6.39 -16.50 -13.73
C GLU A 91 7.05 -15.19 -13.35
N ILE A 92 8.34 -15.10 -13.58
CA ILE A 92 9.17 -13.94 -13.25
C ILE A 92 9.59 -13.24 -14.54
N LEU A 93 9.32 -11.96 -14.61
CA LEU A 93 9.80 -11.06 -15.65
C LEU A 93 11.10 -10.42 -15.21
N PHE A 94 12.11 -10.47 -16.07
CA PHE A 94 13.41 -9.82 -15.91
C PHE A 94 13.51 -8.72 -16.94
N GLU A 95 13.74 -7.51 -16.48
CA GLU A 95 13.82 -6.30 -17.33
C GLU A 95 15.13 -5.58 -17.03
N PRO A 96 16.18 -5.78 -17.85
CA PRO A 96 17.42 -5.04 -17.72
C PRO A 96 17.21 -3.56 -18.00
N LEU A 97 17.85 -2.71 -17.23
CA LEU A 97 17.94 -1.27 -17.41
C LEU A 97 19.41 -0.92 -17.53
N VAL A 98 19.82 -0.63 -18.77
CA VAL A 98 21.20 -0.27 -19.11
C VAL A 98 21.15 1.02 -19.91
N GLY A 99 22.06 1.96 -19.60
CA GLY A 99 22.18 3.23 -20.30
C GLY A 99 21.26 4.33 -19.75
N GLU A 100 20.57 5.06 -20.63
CA GLU A 100 19.74 6.20 -20.24
C GLU A 100 18.46 5.76 -19.52
N THR A 101 18.00 6.59 -18.58
CA THR A 101 16.73 6.36 -17.88
C THR A 101 15.57 6.31 -18.89
N PRO A 102 14.82 5.21 -18.98
CA PRO A 102 13.69 5.09 -19.90
C PRO A 102 12.62 6.14 -19.66
N ALA A 103 11.96 6.60 -20.71
CA ALA A 103 10.93 7.64 -20.64
C ALA A 103 9.80 7.23 -19.67
N TRP A 104 9.30 5.97 -19.78
CA TRP A 104 8.24 5.48 -18.90
C TRP A 104 8.59 5.56 -17.41
N LEU A 105 9.87 5.38 -17.06
CA LEU A 105 10.31 5.39 -15.66
C LEU A 105 10.41 6.81 -15.11
N ARG A 106 10.90 7.77 -15.92
CA ARG A 106 10.92 9.20 -15.56
C ARG A 106 9.52 9.75 -15.36
N ASP A 107 8.62 9.43 -16.30
CA ASP A 107 7.24 9.89 -16.26
C ASP A 107 6.50 9.27 -15.07
N LEU A 108 6.71 7.96 -14.80
CA LEU A 108 6.14 7.29 -13.65
C LEU A 108 6.59 7.92 -12.33
N ARG A 109 7.88 8.30 -12.21
CA ARG A 109 8.39 9.02 -11.02
C ARG A 109 7.69 10.35 -10.83
N ALA A 110 7.49 11.11 -11.90
CA ALA A 110 6.80 12.40 -11.87
C ALA A 110 5.34 12.24 -11.40
N LEU A 111 4.61 11.29 -11.97
CA LEU A 111 3.23 10.96 -11.59
C LEU A 111 3.14 10.50 -10.12
N HIS A 112 4.05 9.62 -9.70
CA HIS A 112 4.12 9.14 -8.33
C HIS A 112 4.37 10.28 -7.33
N GLY A 113 5.28 11.21 -7.66
CA GLY A 113 5.53 12.41 -6.85
C GLY A 113 4.32 13.35 -6.76
N GLN A 114 3.49 13.41 -7.80
CA GLN A 114 2.23 14.15 -7.84
C GLN A 114 1.06 13.39 -7.20
N LYS A 115 1.29 12.14 -6.80
CA LYS A 115 0.26 11.21 -6.30
C LYS A 115 -0.86 10.95 -7.30
N GLU A 116 -0.53 10.96 -8.58
CA GLU A 116 -1.46 10.64 -9.65
C GLU A 116 -1.55 9.12 -9.84
N PRO A 117 -2.76 8.52 -9.78
CA PRO A 117 -2.94 7.10 -10.03
C PRO A 117 -2.58 6.75 -11.48
N ALA A 118 -1.78 5.70 -11.64
CA ALA A 118 -1.32 5.25 -12.95
C ALA A 118 -1.27 3.72 -13.03
N VAL A 119 -1.20 3.19 -14.24
CA VAL A 119 -0.92 1.78 -14.51
C VAL A 119 0.30 1.69 -15.39
N VAL A 120 1.32 0.97 -14.95
CA VAL A 120 2.43 0.55 -15.81
C VAL A 120 1.95 -0.63 -16.64
N VAL A 121 2.06 -0.51 -17.94
CA VAL A 121 1.66 -1.54 -18.90
C VAL A 121 2.90 -2.07 -19.59
N THR A 122 3.14 -3.37 -19.48
CA THR A 122 4.30 -4.02 -20.11
C THR A 122 3.81 -5.08 -21.10
N ARG A 123 4.14 -4.94 -22.39
CA ARG A 123 3.96 -6.01 -23.37
C ARG A 123 5.17 -6.93 -23.34
N ILE A 124 4.92 -8.18 -22.92
CA ILE A 124 5.94 -9.22 -22.81
C ILE A 124 6.07 -9.92 -24.16
N SER A 125 6.78 -9.29 -25.09
CA SER A 125 7.02 -9.86 -26.42
C SER A 125 8.50 -9.73 -26.78
N ARG A 126 9.09 -10.78 -27.35
CA ARG A 126 10.48 -10.73 -27.83
C ARG A 126 10.64 -9.90 -29.10
N SER A 127 9.62 -9.81 -29.93
CA SER A 127 9.67 -9.13 -31.23
C SER A 127 9.27 -7.67 -31.18
N ALA A 128 8.47 -7.26 -30.20
CA ALA A 128 8.01 -5.90 -30.04
C ALA A 128 7.68 -5.62 -28.55
N PRO A 129 8.69 -5.58 -27.67
CA PRO A 129 8.47 -5.20 -26.30
C PRO A 129 8.06 -3.74 -26.24
N SER A 130 7.06 -3.41 -25.44
CA SER A 130 6.69 -2.03 -25.20
C SER A 130 6.32 -1.87 -23.73
N LYS A 131 6.70 -0.73 -23.16
CA LYS A 131 6.35 -0.37 -21.78
C LYS A 131 5.97 1.09 -21.74
N PHE A 132 4.80 1.36 -21.17
CA PHE A 132 4.27 2.70 -21.05
C PHE A 132 3.48 2.85 -19.75
N VAL A 133 3.12 4.07 -19.40
CA VAL A 133 2.32 4.40 -18.24
C VAL A 133 1.02 5.05 -18.71
N ALA A 134 -0.12 4.55 -18.21
CA ALA A 134 -1.42 5.12 -18.50
C ALA A 134 -2.05 5.70 -17.23
N THR A 135 -2.55 6.92 -17.31
CA THR A 135 -3.47 7.53 -16.34
C THR A 135 -4.90 7.45 -16.85
N ALA A 136 -5.85 8.03 -16.13
CA ALA A 136 -7.23 8.11 -16.59
C ALA A 136 -7.36 8.78 -17.96
N ASP A 137 -6.53 9.81 -18.23
CA ASP A 137 -6.68 10.68 -19.38
C ASP A 137 -5.52 10.60 -20.39
N GLN A 138 -4.30 10.24 -19.95
CA GLN A 138 -3.08 10.37 -20.74
C GLN A 138 -2.26 9.06 -20.78
N VAL A 139 -1.35 8.99 -21.75
CA VAL A 139 -0.33 7.93 -21.89
C VAL A 139 1.04 8.59 -21.85
N PHE A 140 2.01 7.96 -21.19
CA PHE A 140 3.37 8.43 -21.00
C PHE A 140 4.38 7.34 -21.33
N GLY A 141 5.59 7.73 -21.66
CA GLY A 141 6.71 6.83 -21.96
C GLY A 141 6.81 6.38 -23.40
N ILE A 142 5.76 6.56 -24.19
CA ILE A 142 5.70 6.39 -25.65
C ILE A 142 4.77 7.44 -26.25
N GLU A 143 4.82 7.62 -27.58
CA GLU A 143 3.81 8.44 -28.28
C GLU A 143 2.45 7.76 -28.17
N GLU A 144 1.39 8.51 -27.89
CA GLU A 144 0.04 7.95 -27.68
C GLU A 144 -0.47 7.17 -28.91
N ALA A 145 -0.06 7.58 -30.10
CA ALA A 145 -0.38 6.88 -31.35
C ALA A 145 0.28 5.50 -31.49
N GLU A 146 1.34 5.22 -30.72
CA GLU A 146 2.05 3.94 -30.68
C GLU A 146 1.46 2.99 -29.62
N ALA A 147 0.71 3.52 -28.68
CA ALA A 147 0.05 2.73 -27.66
C ALA A 147 -1.10 1.92 -28.27
N ASP A 148 -1.15 0.64 -27.97
CA ASP A 148 -2.29 -0.20 -28.37
C ASP A 148 -3.56 0.27 -27.64
N PRO A 149 -4.62 0.71 -28.36
CA PRO A 149 -5.83 1.24 -27.73
C PRO A 149 -6.51 0.24 -26.79
N ALA A 150 -6.41 -1.06 -27.05
CA ALA A 150 -6.99 -2.09 -26.19
C ALA A 150 -6.22 -2.21 -24.85
N MET A 151 -4.89 -2.05 -24.89
CA MET A 151 -4.07 -2.03 -23.68
C MET A 151 -4.36 -0.77 -22.84
N VAL A 152 -4.50 0.39 -23.48
CA VAL A 152 -4.86 1.65 -22.79
C VAL A 152 -6.24 1.54 -22.16
N ALA A 153 -7.23 1.02 -22.89
CA ALA A 153 -8.58 0.82 -22.36
C ALA A 153 -8.58 -0.15 -21.14
N SER A 154 -7.80 -1.24 -21.21
CA SER A 154 -7.64 -2.18 -20.11
C SER A 154 -7.00 -1.52 -18.88
N ALA A 155 -5.96 -0.70 -19.07
CA ALA A 155 -5.31 0.04 -18.00
C ALA A 155 -6.28 1.02 -17.31
N ARG A 156 -7.03 1.80 -18.10
CA ARG A 156 -8.05 2.72 -17.58
C ARG A 156 -9.18 2.02 -16.83
N ALA A 157 -9.62 0.85 -17.31
CA ALA A 157 -10.61 0.04 -16.60
C ALA A 157 -10.10 -0.47 -15.24
N ILE A 158 -8.78 -0.75 -15.12
CA ILE A 158 -8.16 -1.10 -13.85
C ILE A 158 -8.20 0.08 -12.85
N LEU A 159 -7.91 1.28 -13.31
CA LEU A 159 -7.97 2.48 -12.47
C LEU A 159 -9.39 2.82 -12.01
N ALA A 160 -10.38 2.57 -12.87
CA ALA A 160 -11.79 2.82 -12.55
C ALA A 160 -12.42 1.77 -11.61
N GLY A 161 -11.81 0.58 -11.53
CA GLY A 161 -12.27 -0.54 -10.70
C GLY A 161 -11.38 -0.79 -9.49
N THR A 162 -11.14 -2.07 -9.19
CA THR A 162 -10.18 -2.47 -8.16
C THR A 162 -8.78 -2.51 -8.76
N PRO A 163 -7.85 -1.65 -8.31
CA PRO A 163 -6.52 -1.55 -8.89
C PRO A 163 -5.61 -2.67 -8.38
N GLU A 164 -5.68 -3.83 -9.01
CA GLU A 164 -4.83 -4.98 -8.74
C GLU A 164 -3.93 -5.28 -9.94
N ALA A 165 -2.68 -5.69 -9.67
CA ALA A 165 -1.78 -6.14 -10.70
C ALA A 165 -2.31 -7.42 -11.34
N ARG A 166 -2.38 -7.45 -12.66
CA ARG A 166 -2.89 -8.60 -13.41
C ARG A 166 -2.15 -8.81 -14.72
N ARG A 167 -2.15 -10.03 -15.17
CA ARG A 167 -1.56 -10.41 -16.45
C ARG A 167 -2.56 -11.17 -17.31
N ASN A 168 -2.59 -10.83 -18.60
CA ASN A 168 -3.09 -11.73 -19.63
C ASN A 168 -1.91 -12.48 -20.33
N VAL A 169 -2.11 -13.05 -21.50
CA VAL A 169 -1.09 -13.90 -22.15
C VAL A 169 0.23 -13.16 -22.42
N GLN A 170 0.17 -11.89 -22.85
CA GLN A 170 1.32 -11.11 -23.30
C GLN A 170 1.47 -9.76 -22.62
N GLU A 171 0.54 -9.34 -21.80
CA GLU A 171 0.57 -8.03 -21.17
C GLU A 171 0.50 -8.16 -19.65
N LEU A 172 1.33 -7.37 -18.97
CA LEU A 172 1.32 -7.18 -17.54
C LEU A 172 0.83 -5.76 -17.23
N TYR A 173 -0.17 -5.64 -16.37
CA TYR A 173 -0.74 -4.39 -15.89
C TYR A 173 -0.45 -4.24 -14.42
N GLU A 174 0.22 -3.17 -14.05
CA GLU A 174 0.69 -2.93 -12.69
C GLU A 174 0.23 -1.56 -12.21
N PRO A 175 -0.86 -1.50 -11.44
CA PRO A 175 -1.34 -0.24 -10.92
C PRO A 175 -0.36 0.33 -9.89
N VAL A 176 -0.06 1.62 -10.07
CA VAL A 176 0.67 2.46 -9.12
C VAL A 176 -0.34 3.47 -8.61
N VAL A 177 -0.94 3.15 -7.49
CA VAL A 177 -1.97 3.98 -6.87
C VAL A 177 -1.45 4.55 -5.56
N VAL A 178 -1.99 5.69 -5.20
CA VAL A 178 -1.75 6.22 -3.85
C VAL A 178 -2.48 5.32 -2.86
N PRO A 179 -1.85 4.93 -1.77
CA PRO A 179 -2.53 4.16 -0.74
C PRO A 179 -3.83 4.85 -0.31
N ASP A 180 -4.93 4.13 -0.38
CA ASP A 180 -6.23 4.59 0.09
C ASP A 180 -6.38 4.50 1.62
N LEU A 181 -5.45 3.80 2.27
CA LEU A 181 -5.39 3.68 3.72
C LEU A 181 -4.84 4.98 4.35
N ASN A 182 -5.74 5.93 4.56
CA ASN A 182 -5.42 7.20 5.21
C ASN A 182 -5.65 7.09 6.71
N ILE A 183 -4.60 7.27 7.51
CA ILE A 183 -4.63 7.08 8.96
C ILE A 183 -4.24 8.39 9.66
N ALA A 184 -5.07 8.86 10.59
CA ALA A 184 -4.74 9.94 11.51
C ALA A 184 -4.45 9.34 12.90
N VAL A 185 -3.25 9.58 13.43
CA VAL A 185 -2.86 9.19 14.78
C VAL A 185 -2.74 10.44 15.62
N PHE A 186 -3.63 10.59 16.60
CA PHE A 186 -3.65 11.69 17.54
C PHE A 186 -2.96 11.30 18.84
N GLY A 187 -1.81 11.92 19.10
CA GLY A 187 -0.95 11.70 20.26
C GLY A 187 0.42 11.14 19.88
N ALA A 188 1.48 11.87 20.28
CA ALA A 188 2.87 11.50 20.05
C ALA A 188 3.58 11.02 21.33
N GLY A 189 2.84 10.38 22.24
CA GLY A 189 3.39 9.67 23.39
C GLY A 189 3.96 8.31 23.00
N HIS A 190 4.40 7.53 24.00
CA HIS A 190 5.02 6.22 23.76
C HIS A 190 4.14 5.26 22.96
N VAL A 191 2.82 5.22 23.21
CA VAL A 191 1.90 4.37 22.46
C VAL A 191 1.74 4.89 21.04
N GLY A 192 1.52 6.18 20.83
CA GLY A 192 1.39 6.76 19.50
C GLY A 192 2.64 6.53 18.64
N ALA A 193 3.83 6.71 19.20
CA ALA A 193 5.08 6.41 18.51
C ALA A 193 5.20 4.93 18.09
N SER A 194 4.81 3.99 18.99
CA SER A 194 4.82 2.56 18.67
C SER A 194 3.78 2.20 17.61
N VAL A 195 2.59 2.83 17.65
CA VAL A 195 1.52 2.64 16.66
C VAL A 195 1.96 3.14 15.29
N VAL A 196 2.54 4.34 15.21
CA VAL A 196 3.07 4.89 13.96
C VAL A 196 4.18 4.00 13.40
N ALA A 197 5.11 3.54 14.24
CA ALA A 197 6.16 2.62 13.81
C ALA A 197 5.62 1.28 13.27
N ALA A 198 4.56 0.72 13.89
CA ALA A 198 3.94 -0.51 13.41
C ALA A 198 3.18 -0.32 12.09
N LEU A 199 2.49 0.81 11.93
CA LEU A 199 1.70 1.13 10.74
C LEU A 199 2.56 1.59 9.57
N SER A 200 3.71 2.21 9.82
CA SER A 200 4.58 2.76 8.76
C SER A 200 5.17 1.70 7.82
N GLY A 201 5.20 0.44 8.24
CA GLY A 201 5.55 -0.69 7.36
C GLY A 201 4.42 -1.15 6.44
N LEU A 202 3.23 -0.57 6.56
CA LEU A 202 2.10 -0.84 5.68
C LEU A 202 2.04 0.21 4.56
N ASP A 203 1.37 -0.16 3.47
CA ASP A 203 1.07 0.77 2.40
C ASP A 203 -0.08 1.72 2.81
N CYS A 204 0.29 2.84 3.43
CA CYS A 204 -0.64 3.80 4.02
C CYS A 204 -0.06 5.21 4.09
N ASN A 205 -0.95 6.20 4.19
CA ASN A 205 -0.61 7.60 4.45
C ASN A 205 -0.91 7.92 5.92
N ILE A 206 0.09 8.28 6.71
CA ILE A 206 -0.09 8.58 8.12
C ILE A 206 0.04 10.09 8.37
N ARG A 207 -0.98 10.68 9.01
CA ARG A 207 -0.88 11.99 9.67
C ARG A 207 -0.74 11.76 11.17
N TRP A 208 0.38 12.19 11.72
CA TRP A 208 0.69 12.05 13.14
C TRP A 208 0.59 13.41 13.82
N ILE A 209 -0.41 13.58 14.69
CA ILE A 209 -0.84 14.87 15.22
C ILE A 209 -0.65 14.91 16.73
N ASP A 210 -0.05 15.98 17.25
CA ASP A 210 0.03 16.27 18.69
C ASP A 210 0.00 17.79 18.92
N ASN A 211 -0.55 18.22 20.05
CA ASN A 211 -0.57 19.63 20.42
C ASN A 211 0.67 20.09 21.20
N ARG A 212 1.54 19.18 21.58
CA ARG A 212 2.77 19.45 22.30
C ARG A 212 3.93 19.56 21.30
N ARG A 213 4.77 20.58 21.50
CA ARG A 213 5.94 20.82 20.65
C ARG A 213 7.02 19.77 20.86
N LYS A 214 7.77 19.46 19.79
CA LYS A 214 8.97 18.58 19.80
C LYS A 214 8.71 17.15 20.30
N MET A 215 7.49 16.65 20.11
CA MET A 215 7.14 15.28 20.50
C MET A 215 7.56 14.23 19.46
N PHE A 216 7.63 14.60 18.20
CA PHE A 216 7.91 13.68 17.09
C PHE A 216 9.38 13.31 17.04
N ARG A 217 9.66 11.99 17.05
CA ARG A 217 11.03 11.44 16.97
C ARG A 217 11.02 10.26 16.04
N ASN A 218 12.12 10.05 15.29
CA ASN A 218 12.31 8.92 14.38
C ASN A 218 11.11 8.76 13.43
N VAL A 219 10.75 9.83 12.72
CA VAL A 219 9.59 9.89 11.84
C VAL A 219 9.86 9.10 10.56
N PRO A 220 9.08 8.04 10.25
CA PRO A 220 9.19 7.32 8.99
C PRO A 220 8.83 8.17 7.77
N GLY A 221 9.33 7.81 6.58
CA GLY A 221 9.19 8.60 5.35
C GLY A 221 7.73 8.81 4.87
N ASN A 222 6.85 7.86 5.14
CA ASN A 222 5.43 7.91 4.79
C ASN A 222 4.55 8.59 5.87
N VAL A 223 5.17 9.24 6.87
CA VAL A 223 4.48 9.90 7.99
C VAL A 223 4.62 11.40 7.90
N ARG A 224 3.51 12.12 7.87
CA ARG A 224 3.45 13.57 8.00
C ARG A 224 3.14 13.96 9.44
N THR A 225 4.05 14.68 10.10
CA THR A 225 3.85 15.19 11.45
C THR A 225 3.16 16.56 11.44
N ILE A 226 2.26 16.79 12.40
CA ILE A 226 1.49 18.02 12.55
C ILE A 226 1.48 18.43 14.02
N GLU A 227 2.12 19.56 14.32
CA GLU A 227 1.98 20.23 15.63
C GLU A 227 0.76 21.16 15.54
N ALA A 228 -0.32 20.84 16.24
CA ALA A 228 -1.58 21.58 16.18
C ALA A 228 -2.06 21.95 17.58
N ASP A 229 -2.24 23.24 17.86
CA ASP A 229 -2.77 23.70 19.16
C ASP A 229 -4.16 23.13 19.44
N GLU A 230 -4.99 22.98 18.40
CA GLU A 230 -6.31 22.36 18.43
C GLU A 230 -6.36 21.10 17.54
N PRO A 231 -5.90 19.92 18.00
CA PRO A 231 -5.82 18.71 17.17
C PRO A 231 -7.15 18.30 16.54
N ALA A 232 -8.26 18.58 17.19
CA ALA A 232 -9.59 18.25 16.68
C ALA A 232 -9.91 18.92 15.34
N LEU A 233 -9.29 20.06 15.01
CA LEU A 233 -9.48 20.75 13.72
C LEU A 233 -8.86 19.97 12.55
N GLU A 234 -7.82 19.18 12.80
CA GLU A 234 -7.16 18.37 11.79
C GLU A 234 -8.04 17.24 11.25
N VAL A 235 -9.12 16.87 11.95
CA VAL A 235 -10.11 15.89 11.47
C VAL A 235 -10.73 16.33 10.15
N ALA A 236 -10.99 17.63 9.96
CA ALA A 236 -11.59 18.14 8.74
C ALA A 236 -10.70 18.01 7.49
N ALA A 237 -9.39 17.94 7.69
CA ALA A 237 -8.41 17.83 6.60
C ALA A 237 -8.19 16.38 6.14
N MET A 238 -8.80 15.39 6.79
CA MET A 238 -8.70 13.98 6.39
C MET A 238 -9.68 13.65 5.27
N PRO A 239 -9.28 12.82 4.31
CA PRO A 239 -10.20 12.29 3.29
C PRO A 239 -11.37 11.51 3.91
N PRO A 240 -12.49 11.35 3.19
CA PRO A 240 -13.53 10.38 3.55
C PRO A 240 -12.94 8.96 3.71
N ALA A 241 -13.64 8.10 4.42
CA ALA A 241 -13.23 6.72 4.71
C ALA A 241 -11.86 6.59 5.42
N SER A 242 -11.37 7.64 6.08
CA SER A 242 -10.14 7.62 6.87
C SER A 242 -10.29 6.84 8.17
N TYR A 243 -9.14 6.40 8.68
CA TYR A 243 -9.00 5.68 9.94
C TYR A 243 -8.41 6.60 11.00
N TYR A 244 -8.99 6.62 12.17
CA TYR A 244 -8.59 7.51 13.25
C TYR A 244 -8.20 6.70 14.48
N LEU A 245 -7.03 7.01 15.05
CA LEU A 245 -6.51 6.45 16.29
C LEU A 245 -6.28 7.56 17.28
N VAL A 246 -7.09 7.63 18.34
CA VAL A 246 -7.10 8.70 19.32
C VAL A 246 -6.48 8.22 20.62
N MET A 247 -5.32 8.79 20.97
CA MET A 247 -4.51 8.40 22.12
C MET A 247 -3.69 9.56 22.69
N THR A 248 -4.35 10.72 22.86
CA THR A 248 -3.67 11.90 23.40
C THR A 248 -3.42 11.76 24.90
N HIS A 249 -2.73 12.71 25.47
CA HIS A 249 -2.46 12.77 26.91
C HIS A 249 -3.65 13.31 27.74
N SER A 250 -4.71 13.77 27.08
CA SER A 250 -5.85 14.47 27.73
C SER A 250 -7.19 13.86 27.31
N HIS A 251 -8.01 13.49 28.29
CA HIS A 251 -9.36 12.97 28.03
C HIS A 251 -10.30 13.99 27.39
N SER A 252 -10.10 15.32 27.63
CA SER A 252 -10.90 16.36 26.99
C SER A 252 -10.54 16.47 25.51
N ILE A 253 -9.26 16.48 25.18
CA ILE A 253 -8.80 16.50 23.79
C ILE A 253 -9.27 15.24 23.05
N ASP A 254 -9.14 14.06 23.67
CA ASP A 254 -9.64 12.80 23.09
C ASP A 254 -11.14 12.90 22.80
N PHE A 255 -11.92 13.49 23.72
CA PHE A 255 -13.37 13.63 23.56
C PHE A 255 -13.71 14.55 22.38
N ASP A 256 -13.07 15.72 22.30
CA ASP A 256 -13.33 16.71 21.25
C ASP A 256 -12.95 16.18 19.86
N ILE A 257 -11.85 15.39 19.77
CA ILE A 257 -11.45 14.69 18.53
C ILE A 257 -12.49 13.65 18.15
N CYS A 258 -12.85 12.73 19.07
CA CYS A 258 -13.84 11.68 18.79
C CYS A 258 -15.20 12.28 18.41
N GLU A 259 -15.65 13.35 19.06
CA GLU A 259 -16.90 14.03 18.73
C GLU A 259 -16.88 14.50 17.25
N ARG A 260 -15.80 15.17 16.83
CA ARG A 260 -15.69 15.65 15.44
C ARG A 260 -15.66 14.54 14.44
N ILE A 261 -14.91 13.45 14.72
CA ILE A 261 -14.85 12.28 13.85
C ILE A 261 -16.24 11.65 13.68
N LEU A 262 -16.94 11.42 14.79
CA LEU A 262 -18.25 10.78 14.79
C LEU A 262 -19.31 11.63 14.06
N ARG A 263 -19.28 12.98 14.25
CA ARG A 263 -20.20 13.90 13.54
C ARG A 263 -19.96 14.02 12.04
N ARG A 264 -18.79 13.60 11.54
CA ARG A 264 -18.54 13.56 10.09
C ARG A 264 -19.26 12.38 9.40
N GLU A 265 -19.53 11.31 10.11
CA GLU A 265 -20.21 10.11 9.64
C GLU A 265 -19.57 9.42 8.40
N ASP A 266 -18.35 9.84 8.05
CA ASP A 266 -17.60 9.33 6.88
C ASP A 266 -16.31 8.57 7.26
N ALA A 267 -16.05 8.39 8.54
CA ALA A 267 -14.90 7.64 9.02
C ALA A 267 -15.08 6.13 8.79
N ARG A 268 -14.05 5.47 8.30
CA ARG A 268 -14.02 4.01 8.23
C ARG A 268 -13.79 3.37 9.60
N TYR A 269 -13.04 4.07 10.47
CA TYR A 269 -12.71 3.59 11.79
C TYR A 269 -12.43 4.75 12.73
N CYS A 270 -13.00 4.71 13.93
CA CYS A 270 -12.71 5.64 15.02
C CYS A 270 -12.34 4.86 16.28
N GLY A 271 -11.03 4.73 16.53
CA GLY A 271 -10.48 3.99 17.67
C GLY A 271 -9.97 4.91 18.78
N LEU A 272 -10.43 4.68 20.00
CA LEU A 272 -10.01 5.43 21.19
C LEU A 272 -9.23 4.52 22.14
N ILE A 273 -8.02 4.94 22.53
CA ILE A 273 -7.32 4.27 23.61
C ILE A 273 -8.01 4.51 24.95
N GLY A 274 -8.26 3.44 25.67
CA GLY A 274 -8.87 3.58 27.00
C GLY A 274 -9.46 2.29 27.51
N SER A 275 -10.10 2.37 28.66
CA SER A 275 -10.85 1.29 29.27
C SER A 275 -12.34 1.35 28.90
N LEU A 276 -13.07 0.27 29.14
CA LEU A 276 -14.53 0.26 29.03
C LEU A 276 -15.20 1.35 29.89
N SER A 277 -14.58 1.73 31.03
CA SER A 277 -15.08 2.83 31.86
C SER A 277 -14.91 4.19 31.18
N LYS A 278 -13.82 4.41 30.41
CA LYS A 278 -13.65 5.62 29.61
C LYS A 278 -14.67 5.64 28.46
N ARG A 279 -14.86 4.52 27.77
CA ARG A 279 -15.89 4.37 26.75
C ARG A 279 -17.27 4.75 27.24
N ARG A 280 -17.74 4.18 28.35
CA ARG A 280 -19.06 4.48 28.93
C ARG A 280 -19.24 5.95 29.24
N ARG A 281 -18.21 6.64 29.77
CA ARG A 281 -18.25 8.08 30.05
C ARG A 281 -18.38 8.91 28.77
N PHE A 282 -17.67 8.52 27.69
CA PHE A 282 -17.76 9.19 26.41
C PHE A 282 -19.15 8.98 25.79
N GLU A 283 -19.65 7.76 25.76
CA GLU A 283 -20.99 7.43 25.25
C GLU A 283 -22.08 8.23 25.99
N GLN A 284 -22.00 8.32 27.32
CA GLN A 284 -22.96 9.10 28.11
C GLN A 284 -22.94 10.58 27.71
N ARG A 285 -21.73 11.15 27.53
CA ARG A 285 -21.58 12.56 27.16
C ARG A 285 -22.05 12.82 25.73
N PHE A 286 -21.80 11.93 24.79
CA PHE A 286 -22.31 12.01 23.41
C PHE A 286 -23.84 11.95 23.37
N ARG A 287 -24.47 11.08 24.16
CA ARG A 287 -25.94 11.03 24.28
C ARG A 287 -26.52 12.34 24.85
N GLN A 288 -25.86 12.93 25.86
CA GLN A 288 -26.26 14.22 26.40
C GLN A 288 -26.18 15.36 25.40
N GLN A 289 -25.28 15.26 24.42
CA GLN A 289 -25.13 16.20 23.32
C GLN A 289 -26.05 15.87 22.12
N GLY A 290 -26.97 14.91 22.25
CA GLY A 290 -27.93 14.55 21.23
C GLY A 290 -27.38 13.71 20.07
N MET A 291 -26.22 13.07 20.23
CA MET A 291 -25.67 12.21 19.20
C MET A 291 -26.48 10.90 19.09
N PRO A 292 -26.89 10.46 17.88
CA PRO A 292 -27.62 9.22 17.67
C PRO A 292 -26.83 8.00 18.15
N GLN A 293 -27.52 7.00 18.69
CA GLN A 293 -26.87 5.78 19.22
C GLN A 293 -26.08 5.02 18.15
N ALA A 294 -26.59 4.94 16.94
CA ALA A 294 -25.90 4.28 15.81
C ALA A 294 -24.52 4.90 15.50
N ILE A 295 -24.41 6.22 15.62
CA ILE A 295 -23.13 6.94 15.46
C ILE A 295 -22.20 6.65 16.65
N ILE A 296 -22.74 6.66 17.87
CA ILE A 296 -21.95 6.35 19.09
C ILE A 296 -21.40 4.92 19.05
N ASP A 297 -22.15 3.97 18.50
CA ASP A 297 -21.78 2.57 18.41
C ASP A 297 -20.57 2.34 17.47
N SER A 298 -20.31 3.26 16.53
CA SER A 298 -19.14 3.20 15.65
C SER A 298 -17.81 3.52 16.36
N LEU A 299 -17.86 4.06 17.60
CA LEU A 299 -16.65 4.27 18.40
C LEU A 299 -16.10 2.94 18.89
N VAL A 300 -14.87 2.62 18.53
CA VAL A 300 -14.14 1.46 19.03
C VAL A 300 -13.30 1.85 20.24
N CYS A 301 -13.58 1.27 21.41
CA CYS A 301 -12.82 1.49 22.63
C CYS A 301 -13.04 0.33 23.62
N PRO A 302 -11.98 -0.31 24.09
CA PRO A 302 -10.56 -0.13 23.78
C PRO A 302 -10.20 -0.41 22.32
N ILE A 303 -9.13 0.20 21.81
CA ILE A 303 -8.53 -0.16 20.51
C ILE A 303 -7.80 -1.49 20.60
N GLY A 304 -7.74 -2.19 19.49
CA GLY A 304 -6.99 -3.43 19.30
C GLY A 304 -7.86 -4.65 19.13
N VAL A 305 -7.38 -5.61 18.35
CA VAL A 305 -8.09 -6.86 18.11
C VAL A 305 -8.31 -7.66 19.39
N ASP A 306 -9.43 -8.37 19.45
CA ASP A 306 -9.73 -9.29 20.54
C ASP A 306 -8.63 -10.35 20.72
N GLY A 307 -8.39 -10.74 21.96
CA GLY A 307 -7.41 -11.77 22.32
C GLY A 307 -6.01 -11.21 22.64
N ILE A 308 -5.71 -9.94 22.35
CA ILE A 308 -4.47 -9.28 22.76
C ILE A 308 -4.80 -8.28 23.88
N SER A 309 -4.41 -8.61 25.12
CA SER A 309 -4.69 -7.78 26.31
C SER A 309 -3.46 -7.10 26.92
N GLY A 310 -2.33 -7.17 26.25
CA GLY A 310 -1.07 -6.57 26.67
C GLY A 310 -1.15 -5.05 26.79
N LYS A 311 -0.41 -4.49 27.79
CA LYS A 311 -0.43 -3.04 28.08
C LYS A 311 0.84 -2.31 27.65
N LYS A 312 1.84 -3.03 27.16
CA LYS A 312 3.07 -2.39 26.66
C LYS A 312 2.77 -1.66 25.35
N PRO A 313 3.40 -0.50 25.11
CA PRO A 313 3.18 0.28 23.88
C PRO A 313 3.27 -0.54 22.59
N ALA A 314 4.25 -1.43 22.47
CA ALA A 314 4.41 -2.31 21.31
C ALA A 314 3.28 -3.33 21.15
N GLU A 315 2.76 -3.89 22.25
CA GLU A 315 1.65 -4.86 22.23
C GLU A 315 0.36 -4.19 21.79
N ILE A 316 0.09 -2.97 22.31
CA ILE A 316 -1.04 -2.14 21.88
C ILE A 316 -0.92 -1.78 20.39
N ALA A 317 0.29 -1.43 19.94
CA ALA A 317 0.55 -1.05 18.56
C ALA A 317 0.25 -2.20 17.58
N VAL A 318 0.71 -3.41 17.88
CA VAL A 318 0.43 -4.61 17.07
C VAL A 318 -1.07 -4.91 17.04
N ALA A 319 -1.75 -4.85 18.20
CA ALA A 319 -3.18 -5.09 18.28
C ALA A 319 -3.99 -4.06 17.48
N ALA A 320 -3.63 -2.77 17.55
CA ALA A 320 -4.28 -1.70 16.81
C ALA A 320 -4.02 -1.82 15.29
N ALA A 321 -2.79 -2.13 14.87
CA ALA A 321 -2.47 -2.33 13.47
C ALA A 321 -3.24 -3.52 12.87
N ALA A 322 -3.34 -4.63 13.60
CA ALA A 322 -4.15 -5.79 13.19
C ALA A 322 -5.64 -5.44 13.08
N GLU A 323 -6.18 -4.60 13.97
CA GLU A 323 -7.58 -4.16 13.91
C GLU A 323 -7.84 -3.26 12.68
N ILE A 324 -6.92 -2.36 12.35
CA ILE A 324 -6.98 -1.55 11.12
C ILE A 324 -7.01 -2.44 9.89
N LEU A 325 -6.09 -3.41 9.77
CA LEU A 325 -6.05 -4.35 8.65
C LEU A 325 -7.35 -5.15 8.52
N LYS A 326 -7.84 -5.71 9.63
CA LYS A 326 -9.10 -6.46 9.68
C LYS A 326 -10.30 -5.60 9.23
N THR A 327 -10.32 -4.32 9.61
CA THR A 327 -11.38 -3.39 9.21
C THR A 327 -11.30 -3.06 7.72
N ARG A 328 -10.09 -2.91 7.19
CA ARG A 328 -9.84 -2.68 5.75
C ARG A 328 -10.33 -3.87 4.92
N GLU A 329 -9.95 -5.09 5.28
CA GLU A 329 -10.34 -6.30 4.55
C GLU A 329 -11.87 -6.50 4.54
N ARG A 330 -12.53 -6.31 5.68
CA ARG A 330 -14.01 -6.38 5.74
C ARG A 330 -14.70 -5.37 4.83
N ALA A 331 -14.13 -4.19 4.66
CA ALA A 331 -14.69 -3.18 3.77
C ALA A 331 -14.54 -3.56 2.29
N ALA A 332 -13.42 -4.21 1.93
CA ALA A 332 -13.20 -4.74 0.60
C ALA A 332 -14.19 -5.88 0.26
N ASP A 333 -14.42 -6.81 1.21
CA ASP A 333 -15.38 -7.90 1.04
C ASP A 333 -16.81 -7.41 0.81
N VAL A 334 -17.23 -6.34 1.50
CA VAL A 334 -18.56 -5.73 1.31
C VAL A 334 -18.67 -5.10 -0.07
N ALA A 335 -17.65 -4.39 -0.52
CA ALA A 335 -17.64 -3.77 -1.84
C ALA A 335 -17.71 -4.82 -2.98
N VAL A 336 -17.04 -5.95 -2.82
CA VAL A 336 -17.11 -7.08 -3.78
C VAL A 336 -18.50 -7.74 -3.77
N ALA A 337 -19.16 -7.85 -2.61
CA ALA A 337 -20.49 -8.45 -2.49
C ALA A 337 -21.61 -7.57 -3.08
N GLU A 338 -21.44 -6.25 -3.12
CA GLU A 338 -22.39 -5.30 -3.72
C GLU A 338 -22.29 -5.23 -5.26
N TYR A 339 -21.20 -5.74 -5.88
CA TYR A 339 -21.00 -5.79 -7.34
C TYR A 339 -20.57 -7.19 -7.81
N PRO A 340 -21.42 -8.24 -7.69
CA PRO A 340 -21.03 -9.62 -7.99
C PRO A 340 -20.77 -9.92 -9.48
N ASP A 341 -21.20 -9.06 -10.40
CA ASP A 341 -21.22 -9.35 -11.85
C ASP A 341 -19.88 -9.05 -12.58
N ASN A 342 -18.86 -8.56 -11.92
CA ASN A 342 -17.57 -8.21 -12.57
C ASN A 342 -16.39 -9.13 -12.23
N VAL A 343 -16.61 -10.21 -11.48
CA VAL A 343 -15.56 -11.19 -11.16
C VAL A 343 -15.93 -12.53 -11.78
N HIS A 344 -15.55 -12.77 -13.02
CA HIS A 344 -15.47 -14.14 -13.53
C HIS A 344 -14.23 -14.81 -12.94
N PRO A 345 -14.37 -15.85 -12.11
CA PRO A 345 -13.22 -16.66 -11.73
C PRO A 345 -12.71 -17.38 -12.98
N ILE A 346 -11.53 -17.00 -13.44
CA ILE A 346 -10.82 -17.77 -14.45
C ILE A 346 -10.51 -19.13 -13.84
N GLY A 347 -11.02 -20.17 -14.47
CA GLY A 347 -11.21 -21.55 -14.08
C GLY A 347 -10.12 -22.18 -13.21
N ARG A 348 -10.64 -23.08 -12.37
CA ARG A 348 -9.87 -24.06 -11.57
C ARG A 348 -8.92 -24.92 -12.42
#